data_3073391133df09154ebad55e9298ce1c
#
_entry.id   3073391133df09154ebad55e9298ce1c
#
_cell.length_a   1.000
_cell.length_b   1.000
_cell.length_c   1.000
_cell.angle_alpha   90.00
_cell.angle_beta   90.00
_cell.angle_gamma   90.00
#
_symmetry.space_group_name_H-M   'P 1'
#
loop_
_entity.id
_entity.type
_entity.pdbx_description
1 polymer ?
#
loop_
_entity_poly.entity_id
_entity_poly.type
_entity_poly.pdbx_seq_one_letter_code
_entity_poly.pdbx_strand_id
1 'polypeptide(L)'
;IPTTGDNLDEYREEYNKMLLDKATGANSIVQDKYITISINKKSVEDARTYFARVGADLIAHFGRLGSKCVELETDERLRIFHDFYRVGEESSFHFDIKETRKKGHDFKDYICPDTMEFEKDYFKMGNRYGRVLFLREYASYIKDSMVAELTDMNRNLMMSIDIVPVPTDEAVKEAENRLLGVETNITNWQRRQNANNNFSATVPYDMEQQKKEMKEFLDDLTTRDQRMMFAVITMVITADSKEQLENDTEALLTTARKHLCQFATLRFQQVDGLNTVMPFGTRKIDAFRTLTTESLSVFIPFRVQDIFHENGIYYGQNVISKNMIIADRKQLLNGNSFILGVSGGGKSFAAKGEIINQVLSSDADIIIIDPEREYSQLVNAMGGEVINISATSDNHINAMDMNKDYGDGANPVILKSEFIMSLCEQLIGGTNLGAKQTSIT
;
A
#
# COMPACT_ATOMS: atom_id res chain seq x y z
N ILE A 1 21.50 3.70 -10.13
CA ILE A 1 22.55 4.62 -9.65
C ILE A 1 23.21 5.21 -10.89
N PRO A 2 23.31 6.56 -11.04
CA PRO A 2 23.93 7.17 -12.19
C PRO A 2 25.47 6.95 -12.19
N THR A 3 26.05 6.83 -13.38
CA THR A 3 27.50 6.82 -13.57
C THR A 3 28.07 8.23 -13.40
N THR A 4 29.24 8.36 -12.78
CA THR A 4 29.88 9.64 -12.46
C THR A 4 31.19 9.89 -13.21
N GLY A 5 31.70 8.90 -13.96
CA GLY A 5 32.98 8.97 -14.69
C GLY A 5 34.20 8.59 -13.84
N ASP A 6 33.99 7.98 -12.68
CA ASP A 6 35.03 7.50 -11.79
C ASP A 6 35.32 5.99 -11.99
N ASN A 7 36.32 5.47 -11.27
CA ASN A 7 36.73 4.07 -11.32
C ASN A 7 35.73 3.09 -10.68
N LEU A 8 34.61 3.56 -10.11
CA LEU A 8 33.54 2.74 -9.53
C LEU A 8 32.36 2.54 -10.49
N ASP A 9 32.38 3.12 -11.69
CA ASP A 9 31.26 3.02 -12.63
C ASP A 9 30.96 1.59 -13.09
N GLU A 10 31.97 0.74 -13.23
CA GLU A 10 31.79 -0.68 -13.53
C GLU A 10 30.94 -1.38 -12.44
N TYR A 11 31.18 -1.08 -11.17
CA TYR A 11 30.39 -1.59 -10.06
C TYR A 11 28.98 -1.01 -10.04
N ARG A 12 28.79 0.27 -10.42
CA ARG A 12 27.45 0.87 -10.55
C ARG A 12 26.64 0.21 -11.64
N GLU A 13 27.22 -0.06 -12.79
CA GLU A 13 26.56 -0.76 -13.89
C GLU A 13 26.15 -2.20 -13.49
N GLU A 14 27.06 -2.94 -12.84
CA GLU A 14 26.77 -4.29 -12.36
C GLU A 14 25.67 -4.29 -11.28
N TYR A 15 25.72 -3.33 -10.37
CA TYR A 15 24.69 -3.18 -9.33
C TYR A 15 23.34 -2.81 -9.94
N ASN A 16 23.29 -1.90 -10.91
CA ASN A 16 22.08 -1.54 -11.64
C ASN A 16 21.48 -2.74 -12.38
N LYS A 17 22.34 -3.57 -13.00
CA LYS A 17 21.91 -4.80 -13.65
C LYS A 17 21.29 -5.77 -12.64
N MET A 18 21.92 -5.96 -11.49
CA MET A 18 21.37 -6.77 -10.39
C MET A 18 20.01 -6.24 -9.93
N LEU A 19 19.86 -4.92 -9.75
CA LEU A 19 18.57 -4.32 -9.37
C LEU A 19 17.51 -4.54 -10.45
N LEU A 20 17.87 -4.42 -11.73
CA LEU A 20 16.95 -4.67 -12.84
C LEU A 20 16.49 -6.14 -12.87
N ASP A 21 17.41 -7.08 -12.67
CA ASP A 21 17.07 -8.51 -12.58
C ASP A 21 16.15 -8.81 -11.38
N LYS A 22 16.37 -8.15 -10.25
CA LYS A 22 15.49 -8.25 -9.08
C LYS A 22 14.13 -7.60 -9.34
N ALA A 23 14.08 -6.48 -10.04
CA ALA A 23 12.84 -5.80 -10.40
C ALA A 23 12.01 -6.63 -11.39
N THR A 24 12.63 -7.30 -12.37
CA THR A 24 11.93 -8.19 -13.30
C THR A 24 11.34 -9.43 -12.62
N GLY A 25 11.94 -9.89 -11.53
CA GLY A 25 11.42 -10.98 -10.69
C GLY A 25 10.48 -10.52 -9.57
N ALA A 26 10.37 -9.23 -9.35
CA ALA A 26 9.47 -8.66 -8.36
C ALA A 26 8.05 -8.47 -8.94
N ASN A 27 7.07 -8.53 -8.06
CA ASN A 27 5.73 -8.09 -8.41
C ASN A 27 5.77 -6.54 -8.48
N SER A 28 5.87 -5.97 -9.67
CA SER A 28 5.96 -4.51 -9.88
C SER A 28 4.60 -3.82 -9.74
N ILE A 29 3.74 -4.30 -8.83
CA ILE A 29 2.40 -3.76 -8.63
C ILE A 29 2.47 -2.57 -7.69
N VAL A 30 2.19 -1.39 -8.22
CA VAL A 30 1.90 -0.20 -7.43
C VAL A 30 0.39 -0.16 -7.20
N GLN A 31 -0.02 -0.04 -5.94
CA GLN A 31 -1.43 0.05 -5.56
C GLN A 31 -1.72 1.43 -4.97
N ASP A 32 -2.42 2.24 -5.74
CA ASP A 32 -2.96 3.49 -5.24
C ASP A 32 -4.34 3.28 -4.62
N LYS A 33 -4.61 3.98 -3.52
CA LYS A 33 -5.84 3.83 -2.76
C LYS A 33 -6.53 5.18 -2.63
N TYR A 34 -7.76 5.26 -3.13
CA TYR A 34 -8.54 6.49 -3.16
C TYR A 34 -9.81 6.35 -2.36
N ILE A 35 -10.21 7.43 -1.66
CA ILE A 35 -11.50 7.55 -1.00
C ILE A 35 -12.25 8.69 -1.68
N THR A 36 -13.38 8.40 -2.29
CA THR A 36 -14.24 9.40 -2.91
C THR A 36 -15.53 9.54 -2.11
N ILE A 37 -15.87 10.76 -1.72
CA ILE A 37 -17.08 11.05 -0.95
C ILE A 37 -17.99 11.92 -1.79
N SER A 38 -19.24 11.49 -1.93
CA SER A 38 -20.30 12.24 -2.61
C SER A 38 -21.42 12.57 -1.65
N ILE A 39 -21.90 13.82 -1.71
CA ILE A 39 -23.03 14.29 -0.89
C ILE A 39 -23.98 15.12 -1.72
N ASN A 40 -25.22 15.18 -1.27
CA ASN A 40 -26.23 16.10 -1.79
C ASN A 40 -26.48 17.19 -0.75
N LYS A 41 -26.21 18.46 -1.08
CA LYS A 41 -26.40 19.62 -0.22
C LYS A 41 -27.15 20.72 -0.98
N LYS A 42 -27.83 21.60 -0.22
CA LYS A 42 -28.62 22.70 -0.79
C LYS A 42 -27.74 23.83 -1.34
N SER A 43 -26.55 24.03 -0.77
CA SER A 43 -25.61 25.08 -1.20
C SER A 43 -24.17 24.55 -1.32
N VAL A 44 -23.36 25.24 -2.12
CA VAL A 44 -21.92 24.94 -2.27
C VAL A 44 -21.18 25.22 -0.97
N GLU A 45 -21.60 26.23 -0.19
CA GLU A 45 -20.97 26.56 1.10
C GLU A 45 -21.19 25.46 2.14
N ASP A 46 -22.41 24.92 2.22
CA ASP A 46 -22.71 23.77 3.09
C ASP A 46 -21.90 22.54 2.68
N ALA A 47 -21.71 22.33 1.37
CA ALA A 47 -20.89 21.24 0.86
C ALA A 47 -19.41 21.41 1.23
N ARG A 48 -18.86 22.62 1.08
CA ARG A 48 -17.46 22.92 1.47
C ARG A 48 -17.23 22.70 2.96
N THR A 49 -18.13 23.21 3.80
CA THR A 49 -18.04 23.02 5.25
C THR A 49 -18.09 21.55 5.63
N TYR A 50 -18.95 20.78 4.98
CA TYR A 50 -19.02 19.35 5.19
C TYR A 50 -17.72 18.63 4.79
N PHE A 51 -17.20 18.90 3.59
CA PHE A 51 -15.97 18.26 3.11
C PHE A 51 -14.75 18.64 3.93
N ALA A 52 -14.61 19.90 4.36
CA ALA A 52 -13.52 20.32 5.23
C ALA A 52 -13.51 19.54 6.56
N ARG A 53 -14.70 19.32 7.17
CA ARG A 53 -14.82 18.53 8.38
C ARG A 53 -14.47 17.06 8.15
N VAL A 54 -15.07 16.44 7.13
CA VAL A 54 -14.85 15.02 6.83
C VAL A 54 -13.41 14.74 6.40
N GLY A 55 -12.81 15.66 5.62
CA GLY A 55 -11.40 15.58 5.25
C GLY A 55 -10.48 15.59 6.48
N ALA A 56 -10.71 16.54 7.40
CA ALA A 56 -9.95 16.62 8.64
C ALA A 56 -10.12 15.35 9.51
N ASP A 57 -11.34 14.81 9.61
CA ASP A 57 -11.62 13.58 10.35
C ASP A 57 -10.90 12.38 9.73
N LEU A 58 -10.92 12.23 8.40
CA LEU A 58 -10.22 11.15 7.70
C LEU A 58 -8.71 11.24 7.89
N ILE A 59 -8.13 12.43 7.71
CA ILE A 59 -6.69 12.65 7.93
C ILE A 59 -6.29 12.26 9.36
N ALA A 60 -7.09 12.66 10.35
CA ALA A 60 -6.85 12.32 11.74
C ALA A 60 -6.97 10.82 12.02
N HIS A 61 -7.98 10.14 11.44
CA HIS A 61 -8.17 8.71 11.61
C HIS A 61 -7.03 7.89 10.99
N PHE A 62 -6.66 8.19 9.74
CA PHE A 62 -5.53 7.51 9.09
C PHE A 62 -4.20 7.81 9.77
N GLY A 63 -3.99 9.04 10.26
CA GLY A 63 -2.82 9.40 11.05
C GLY A 63 -2.67 8.55 12.34
N ARG A 64 -3.78 8.27 13.04
CA ARG A 64 -3.75 7.36 14.21
C ARG A 64 -3.38 5.92 13.86
N LEU A 65 -3.69 5.49 12.64
CA LEU A 65 -3.33 4.18 12.11
C LEU A 65 -1.90 4.13 11.53
N GLY A 66 -1.13 5.22 11.65
CA GLY A 66 0.21 5.31 11.07
C GLY A 66 0.22 5.46 9.54
N SER A 67 -0.92 5.80 8.93
CA SER A 67 -1.06 5.99 7.49
C SER A 67 -1.25 7.46 7.15
N LYS A 68 -0.77 7.88 5.98
CA LYS A 68 -0.96 9.24 5.47
C LYS A 68 -2.19 9.29 4.57
N CYS A 69 -3.09 10.21 4.86
CA CYS A 69 -4.23 10.56 4.00
C CYS A 69 -4.05 12.00 3.53
N VAL A 70 -4.18 12.26 2.24
CA VAL A 70 -4.00 13.57 1.62
C VAL A 70 -5.23 13.87 0.76
N GLU A 71 -5.75 15.10 0.84
CA GLU A 71 -6.78 15.57 -0.07
C GLU A 71 -6.13 15.87 -1.43
N LEU A 72 -6.72 15.35 -2.50
CA LEU A 72 -6.20 15.54 -3.86
C LEU A 72 -6.64 16.87 -4.42
N GLU A 73 -5.71 17.60 -5.00
CA GLU A 73 -5.98 18.79 -5.80
C GLU A 73 -6.59 18.41 -7.18
N THR A 74 -7.05 19.43 -7.91
CA THR A 74 -7.78 19.23 -9.18
C THR A 74 -6.91 18.53 -10.23
N ASP A 75 -5.66 18.94 -10.35
CA ASP A 75 -4.68 18.38 -11.28
C ASP A 75 -4.31 16.94 -10.93
N GLU A 76 -4.07 16.63 -9.67
CA GLU A 76 -3.81 15.28 -9.17
C GLU A 76 -5.00 14.35 -9.47
N ARG A 77 -6.23 14.83 -9.24
CA ARG A 77 -7.44 14.08 -9.55
C ARG A 77 -7.62 13.85 -11.05
N LEU A 78 -7.37 14.85 -11.87
CA LEU A 78 -7.44 14.72 -13.34
C LEU A 78 -6.38 13.75 -13.85
N ARG A 79 -5.20 13.72 -13.23
CA ARG A 79 -4.13 12.79 -13.57
C ARG A 79 -4.55 11.33 -13.40
N ILE A 80 -5.28 10.99 -12.33
CA ILE A 80 -5.81 9.62 -12.15
C ILE A 80 -6.67 9.19 -13.36
N PHE A 81 -7.53 10.08 -13.84
CA PHE A 81 -8.35 9.78 -15.01
C PHE A 81 -7.52 9.73 -16.30
N HIS A 82 -6.59 10.67 -16.46
CA HIS A 82 -5.68 10.69 -17.61
C HIS A 82 -4.89 9.37 -17.70
N ASP A 83 -4.25 8.97 -16.62
CA ASP A 83 -3.40 7.77 -16.60
C ASP A 83 -4.21 6.48 -16.82
N PHE A 84 -5.49 6.46 -16.41
CA PHE A 84 -6.38 5.35 -16.72
C PHE A 84 -6.81 5.32 -18.18
N TYR A 85 -7.22 6.46 -18.76
CA TYR A 85 -7.78 6.53 -20.11
C TYR A 85 -6.71 6.62 -21.20
N ARG A 86 -5.51 7.15 -20.88
CA ARG A 86 -4.41 7.40 -21.82
C ARG A 86 -3.14 6.68 -21.38
N VAL A 87 -3.23 5.38 -21.15
CA VAL A 87 -2.10 4.55 -20.76
C VAL A 87 -0.97 4.63 -21.78
N GLY A 88 0.26 4.91 -21.31
CA GLY A 88 1.44 5.16 -22.15
C GLY A 88 1.69 6.63 -22.48
N GLU A 89 0.78 7.52 -22.08
CA GLU A 89 0.90 8.96 -22.25
C GLU A 89 1.06 9.72 -20.91
N GLU A 90 1.38 9.02 -19.82
CA GLU A 90 1.43 9.55 -18.46
C GLU A 90 2.38 10.77 -18.33
N SER A 91 3.48 10.76 -19.09
CA SER A 91 4.45 11.88 -19.13
C SER A 91 3.94 13.12 -19.87
N SER A 92 2.91 12.98 -20.69
CA SER A 92 2.33 14.10 -21.46
C SER A 92 1.32 14.92 -20.70
N PHE A 93 0.88 14.45 -19.53
CA PHE A 93 -0.11 15.14 -18.73
C PHE A 93 0.42 16.48 -18.19
N HIS A 94 -0.20 17.55 -18.62
CA HIS A 94 0.02 18.89 -18.08
C HIS A 94 -1.30 19.63 -17.99
N PHE A 95 -1.68 20.05 -16.79
CA PHE A 95 -2.90 20.78 -16.54
C PHE A 95 -2.62 22.11 -15.85
N ASP A 96 -3.06 23.22 -16.45
CA ASP A 96 -3.12 24.55 -15.85
C ASP A 96 -4.49 25.16 -16.09
N ILE A 97 -5.19 25.51 -15.00
CA ILE A 97 -6.57 26.02 -15.06
C ILE A 97 -6.67 27.38 -15.78
N LYS A 98 -5.62 28.23 -15.70
CA LYS A 98 -5.59 29.54 -16.35
C LYS A 98 -5.41 29.38 -17.87
N GLU A 99 -4.53 28.48 -18.25
CA GLU A 99 -4.27 28.16 -19.65
C GLU A 99 -5.48 27.47 -20.30
N THR A 100 -6.10 26.52 -19.58
CA THR A 100 -7.32 25.83 -19.96
C THR A 100 -8.45 26.79 -20.28
N ARG A 101 -8.71 27.75 -19.37
CA ARG A 101 -9.72 28.79 -19.57
C ARG A 101 -9.41 29.70 -20.75
N LYS A 102 -8.15 30.07 -20.92
CA LYS A 102 -7.70 30.94 -22.04
C LYS A 102 -7.87 30.25 -23.40
N LYS A 103 -7.63 28.94 -23.47
CA LYS A 103 -7.77 28.12 -24.69
C LYS A 103 -9.23 27.67 -24.94
N GLY A 104 -10.13 27.86 -24.00
CA GLY A 104 -11.51 27.39 -24.07
C GLY A 104 -11.64 25.87 -23.97
N HIS A 105 -10.64 25.21 -23.40
CA HIS A 105 -10.65 23.75 -23.17
C HIS A 105 -11.52 23.39 -21.97
N ASP A 106 -12.04 22.15 -21.97
CA ASP A 106 -12.72 21.51 -20.85
C ASP A 106 -11.79 20.45 -20.21
N PHE A 107 -12.12 19.99 -19.02
CA PHE A 107 -11.40 18.88 -18.34
C PHE A 107 -11.34 17.62 -19.18
N LYS A 108 -12.37 17.38 -20.00
CA LYS A 108 -12.44 16.22 -20.90
C LYS A 108 -11.31 16.20 -21.93
N ASP A 109 -10.85 17.37 -22.38
CA ASP A 109 -9.76 17.48 -23.36
C ASP A 109 -8.44 16.92 -22.83
N TYR A 110 -8.30 16.84 -21.50
CA TYR A 110 -7.12 16.30 -20.83
C TYR A 110 -7.22 14.83 -20.48
N ILE A 111 -8.43 14.31 -20.29
CA ILE A 111 -8.63 12.94 -19.75
C ILE A 111 -9.23 11.96 -20.75
N CYS A 112 -10.04 12.44 -21.72
CA CYS A 112 -10.73 11.53 -22.63
C CYS A 112 -9.74 10.88 -23.63
N PRO A 113 -9.89 9.59 -23.91
CA PRO A 113 -9.16 8.94 -25.00
C PRO A 113 -9.73 9.40 -26.35
N ASP A 114 -8.99 9.19 -27.42
CA ASP A 114 -9.40 9.60 -28.76
C ASP A 114 -10.67 8.89 -29.23
N THR A 115 -10.83 7.63 -28.83
CA THR A 115 -12.00 6.81 -29.18
C THR A 115 -12.44 5.94 -28.03
N MET A 116 -13.76 5.79 -27.83
CA MET A 116 -14.36 4.80 -26.95
C MET A 116 -15.51 4.09 -27.65
N GLU A 117 -15.45 2.78 -27.68
CA GLU A 117 -16.47 1.90 -28.26
C GLU A 117 -16.97 0.95 -27.17
N PHE A 118 -18.28 0.87 -26.98
CA PHE A 118 -18.88 -0.01 -25.98
C PHE A 118 -19.61 -1.15 -26.64
N GLU A 119 -19.18 -2.35 -26.30
CA GLU A 119 -19.76 -3.59 -26.78
C GLU A 119 -20.64 -4.26 -25.70
N LYS A 120 -21.18 -5.42 -26.01
CA LYS A 120 -22.07 -6.16 -25.11
C LYS A 120 -21.46 -6.45 -23.75
N ASP A 121 -20.19 -6.84 -23.69
CA ASP A 121 -19.51 -7.38 -22.51
C ASP A 121 -18.06 -6.89 -22.35
N TYR A 122 -17.63 -5.95 -23.17
CA TYR A 122 -16.36 -5.24 -23.08
C TYR A 122 -16.49 -3.85 -23.69
N PHE A 123 -15.47 -3.03 -23.50
CA PHE A 123 -15.31 -1.76 -24.22
C PHE A 123 -13.91 -1.67 -24.81
N LYS A 124 -13.76 -0.81 -25.81
CA LYS A 124 -12.48 -0.48 -26.42
C LYS A 124 -12.18 1.00 -26.16
N MET A 125 -10.96 1.29 -25.80
CA MET A 125 -10.46 2.60 -25.40
C MET A 125 -9.14 2.85 -26.13
N GLY A 126 -9.18 3.64 -27.20
CA GLY A 126 -8.05 3.73 -28.11
C GLY A 126 -7.67 2.35 -28.66
N ASN A 127 -6.45 1.92 -28.39
CA ASN A 127 -5.94 0.59 -28.77
C ASN A 127 -6.11 -0.48 -27.68
N ARG A 128 -6.68 -0.14 -26.54
CA ARG A 128 -6.84 -1.05 -25.39
C ARG A 128 -8.26 -1.55 -25.27
N TYR A 129 -8.39 -2.70 -24.63
CA TYR A 129 -9.66 -3.34 -24.31
C TYR A 129 -9.90 -3.30 -22.82
N GLY A 130 -11.16 -3.10 -22.42
CA GLY A 130 -11.54 -3.10 -21.01
C GLY A 130 -12.82 -3.87 -20.76
N ARG A 131 -12.99 -4.36 -19.55
CA ARG A 131 -14.18 -5.10 -19.12
C ARG A 131 -14.51 -4.74 -17.69
N VAL A 132 -15.78 -4.44 -17.43
CA VAL A 132 -16.28 -4.21 -16.08
C VAL A 132 -17.01 -5.46 -15.58
N LEU A 133 -16.63 -5.84 -14.36
CA LEU A 133 -17.24 -6.93 -13.61
C LEU A 133 -17.86 -6.38 -12.32
N PHE A 134 -18.81 -7.10 -11.76
CA PHE A 134 -19.42 -6.78 -10.47
C PHE A 134 -19.52 -8.03 -9.59
N LEU A 135 -19.50 -7.86 -8.28
CA LEU A 135 -19.69 -8.94 -7.33
C LEU A 135 -21.17 -9.35 -7.33
N ARG A 136 -21.45 -10.55 -7.83
CA ARG A 136 -22.79 -11.09 -7.92
C ARG A 136 -23.21 -11.83 -6.67
N GLU A 137 -22.34 -12.69 -6.15
CA GLU A 137 -22.60 -13.53 -4.98
C GLU A 137 -21.33 -13.70 -4.16
N TYR A 138 -21.47 -13.85 -2.86
CA TYR A 138 -20.38 -14.15 -1.93
C TYR A 138 -20.88 -15.09 -0.83
N ALA A 139 -19.96 -15.84 -0.23
CA ALA A 139 -20.27 -16.69 0.91
C ALA A 139 -20.57 -15.87 2.18
N SER A 140 -21.25 -16.48 3.15
CA SER A 140 -21.53 -15.88 4.46
C SER A 140 -20.27 -15.39 5.18
N TYR A 141 -19.12 -15.96 4.84
CA TYR A 141 -17.81 -15.56 5.36
C TYR A 141 -16.83 -15.29 4.22
N ILE A 142 -16.31 -14.07 4.15
CA ILE A 142 -15.28 -13.64 3.20
C ILE A 142 -13.95 -13.61 3.93
N LYS A 143 -12.90 -14.19 3.32
CA LYS A 143 -11.55 -14.17 3.89
C LYS A 143 -10.82 -12.88 3.49
N ASP A 144 -10.07 -12.30 4.43
CA ASP A 144 -9.22 -11.12 4.19
C ASP A 144 -8.25 -11.31 3.01
N SER A 145 -7.86 -12.56 2.74
CA SER A 145 -6.97 -12.88 1.62
C SER A 145 -7.58 -12.65 0.24
N MET A 146 -8.91 -12.53 0.13
CA MET A 146 -9.58 -12.38 -1.16
C MET A 146 -9.20 -11.08 -1.88
N VAL A 147 -9.33 -9.95 -1.20
CA VAL A 147 -9.05 -8.65 -1.82
C VAL A 147 -7.60 -8.58 -2.26
N ALA A 148 -6.66 -9.09 -1.44
CA ALA A 148 -5.27 -9.11 -1.82
C ALA A 148 -4.97 -10.01 -3.00
N GLU A 149 -5.47 -11.25 -3.00
CA GLU A 149 -5.21 -12.15 -4.12
C GLU A 149 -5.81 -11.62 -5.44
N LEU A 150 -6.90 -10.84 -5.36
CA LEU A 150 -7.48 -10.18 -6.52
C LEU A 150 -6.68 -8.96 -6.97
N THR A 151 -6.18 -8.16 -6.02
CA THR A 151 -5.46 -6.91 -6.33
C THR A 151 -3.96 -7.12 -6.52
N ASP A 152 -3.38 -8.22 -6.03
CA ASP A 152 -1.97 -8.57 -6.24
C ASP A 152 -1.72 -9.29 -7.59
N MET A 153 -2.74 -9.47 -8.39
CA MET A 153 -2.58 -9.97 -9.76
C MET A 153 -1.82 -8.94 -10.59
N ASN A 154 -0.77 -9.37 -11.30
CA ASN A 154 -0.01 -8.50 -12.22
C ASN A 154 -0.86 -8.13 -13.45
N ARG A 155 -1.85 -7.28 -13.25
CA ARG A 155 -2.84 -6.83 -14.23
C ARG A 155 -3.19 -5.37 -13.97
N ASN A 156 -3.56 -4.65 -15.03
CA ASN A 156 -4.15 -3.32 -14.87
C ASN A 156 -5.60 -3.47 -14.42
N LEU A 157 -5.82 -3.23 -13.15
CA LEU A 157 -7.09 -3.43 -12.47
C LEU A 157 -7.43 -2.20 -11.63
N MET A 158 -8.68 -1.77 -11.67
CA MET A 158 -9.24 -0.85 -10.68
C MET A 158 -10.45 -1.50 -10.03
N MET A 159 -10.51 -1.47 -8.70
CA MET A 159 -11.62 -2.00 -7.91
C MET A 159 -12.30 -0.85 -7.17
N SER A 160 -13.61 -0.77 -7.25
CA SER A 160 -14.42 0.18 -6.48
C SER A 160 -15.34 -0.56 -5.53
N ILE A 161 -15.48 -0.01 -4.34
CA ILE A 161 -16.42 -0.45 -3.32
C ILE A 161 -17.26 0.76 -2.96
N ASP A 162 -18.45 0.84 -3.58
CA ASP A 162 -19.42 1.89 -3.30
C ASP A 162 -20.24 1.53 -2.08
N ILE A 163 -20.18 2.36 -1.04
CA ILE A 163 -20.78 2.09 0.26
C ILE A 163 -21.88 3.11 0.53
N VAL A 164 -23.07 2.61 0.86
CA VAL A 164 -24.21 3.42 1.29
C VAL A 164 -24.57 3.03 2.71
N PRO A 165 -24.27 3.86 3.71
CA PRO A 165 -24.67 3.63 5.09
C PRO A 165 -26.20 3.65 5.22
N VAL A 166 -26.75 2.73 5.99
CA VAL A 166 -28.19 2.68 6.31
C VAL A 166 -28.38 3.16 7.76
N PRO A 167 -29.31 4.09 8.02
CA PRO A 167 -29.65 4.49 9.39
C PRO A 167 -30.00 3.27 10.24
N THR A 168 -29.60 3.25 11.51
CA THR A 168 -29.72 2.07 12.36
C THR A 168 -31.16 1.60 12.55
N ASP A 169 -32.09 2.55 12.71
CA ASP A 169 -33.53 2.30 12.84
C ASP A 169 -34.13 1.67 11.56
N GLU A 170 -33.73 2.15 10.39
CA GLU A 170 -34.12 1.57 9.11
C GLU A 170 -33.51 0.18 8.91
N ALA A 171 -32.25 0.01 9.31
CA ALA A 171 -31.51 -1.24 9.20
C ALA A 171 -32.16 -2.36 10.03
N VAL A 172 -32.50 -2.07 11.29
CA VAL A 172 -33.18 -3.03 12.19
C VAL A 172 -34.54 -3.40 11.63
N LYS A 173 -35.33 -2.41 11.20
CA LYS A 173 -36.65 -2.67 10.60
C LYS A 173 -36.57 -3.51 9.33
N GLU A 174 -35.60 -3.27 8.49
CA GLU A 174 -35.37 -4.06 7.27
C GLU A 174 -34.97 -5.51 7.62
N ALA A 175 -34.08 -5.71 8.60
CA ALA A 175 -33.67 -7.02 9.08
C ALA A 175 -34.85 -7.80 9.68
N GLU A 176 -35.70 -7.14 10.50
CA GLU A 176 -36.93 -7.73 11.05
C GLU A 176 -37.90 -8.15 9.93
N ASN A 177 -38.12 -7.30 8.93
CA ASN A 177 -39.00 -7.61 7.80
C ASN A 177 -38.51 -8.82 7.01
N ARG A 178 -37.17 -8.90 6.77
CA ARG A 178 -36.57 -10.06 6.09
C ARG A 178 -36.74 -11.35 6.92
N LEU A 179 -36.50 -11.29 8.22
CA LEU A 179 -36.69 -12.43 9.10
C LEU A 179 -38.14 -12.90 9.09
N LEU A 180 -39.11 -11.97 9.20
CA LEU A 180 -40.54 -12.27 9.10
C LEU A 180 -40.91 -12.92 7.76
N GLY A 181 -40.30 -12.46 6.66
CA GLY A 181 -40.48 -13.07 5.33
C GLY A 181 -40.03 -14.53 5.30
N VAL A 182 -38.85 -14.82 5.84
CA VAL A 182 -38.34 -16.21 5.94
C VAL A 182 -39.23 -17.08 6.82
N GLU A 183 -39.65 -16.58 7.97
CA GLU A 183 -40.56 -17.31 8.89
C GLU A 183 -41.91 -17.57 8.26
N THR A 184 -42.43 -16.62 7.48
CA THR A 184 -43.67 -16.78 6.72
C THR A 184 -43.54 -17.88 5.66
N ASN A 185 -42.40 -17.90 4.95
CA ASN A 185 -42.12 -18.94 3.95
C ASN A 185 -42.03 -20.32 4.57
N ILE A 186 -41.41 -20.48 5.72
CA ILE A 186 -41.33 -21.72 6.48
C ILE A 186 -42.72 -22.15 6.90
N THR A 187 -43.53 -21.25 7.45
CA THR A 187 -44.92 -21.53 7.87
C THR A 187 -45.80 -21.97 6.69
N ASN A 188 -45.65 -21.29 5.54
CA ASN A 188 -46.40 -21.66 4.34
C ASN A 188 -45.97 -23.02 3.79
N TRP A 189 -44.67 -23.32 3.84
CA TRP A 189 -44.19 -24.66 3.49
C TRP A 189 -44.75 -25.74 4.40
N GLN A 190 -44.73 -25.55 5.72
CA GLN A 190 -45.31 -26.48 6.70
C GLN A 190 -46.82 -26.69 6.47
N ARG A 191 -47.57 -25.62 6.21
CA ARG A 191 -49.01 -25.71 5.87
C ARG A 191 -49.25 -26.55 4.62
N ARG A 192 -48.42 -26.42 3.60
CA ARG A 192 -48.51 -27.22 2.35
C ARG A 192 -48.24 -28.72 2.64
N GLN A 193 -47.21 -29.02 3.47
CA GLN A 193 -46.91 -30.40 3.84
C GLN A 193 -48.07 -31.03 4.64
N ASN A 194 -48.64 -30.30 5.58
CA ASN A 194 -49.78 -30.75 6.37
C ASN A 194 -51.01 -30.99 5.46
N ALA A 195 -51.27 -30.13 4.49
CA ALA A 195 -52.37 -30.31 3.53
C ALA A 195 -52.15 -31.56 2.64
N ASN A 196 -50.92 -31.98 2.43
CA ASN A 196 -50.54 -33.19 1.71
C ASN A 196 -50.46 -34.45 2.62
N ASN A 197 -50.93 -34.36 3.86
CA ASN A 197 -50.86 -35.41 4.89
C ASN A 197 -49.42 -35.85 5.25
N ASN A 198 -48.44 -35.01 5.02
CA ASN A 198 -47.04 -35.27 5.34
C ASN A 198 -46.63 -34.55 6.64
N PHE A 199 -47.18 -35.00 7.78
CA PHE A 199 -47.00 -34.35 9.08
C PHE A 199 -45.62 -34.53 9.69
N SER A 200 -44.81 -35.46 9.18
CA SER A 200 -43.44 -35.70 9.64
C SER A 200 -42.38 -35.01 8.79
N ALA A 201 -42.78 -34.18 7.83
CA ALA A 201 -41.81 -33.46 6.98
C ALA A 201 -41.02 -32.46 7.80
N THR A 202 -39.71 -32.61 7.79
CA THR A 202 -38.79 -31.64 8.38
C THR A 202 -38.61 -30.46 7.45
N VAL A 203 -38.49 -29.27 8.03
CA VAL A 203 -38.19 -28.05 7.23
C VAL A 203 -36.90 -28.24 6.42
N PRO A 204 -36.87 -27.88 5.15
CA PRO A 204 -35.65 -27.95 4.34
C PRO A 204 -34.50 -27.21 5.02
N TYR A 205 -33.31 -27.81 4.98
CA TYR A 205 -32.12 -27.27 5.61
C TYR A 205 -31.83 -25.82 5.16
N ASP A 206 -32.02 -25.51 3.89
CA ASP A 206 -31.80 -24.18 3.34
C ASP A 206 -32.66 -23.10 3.98
N MET A 207 -33.93 -23.43 4.29
CA MET A 207 -34.85 -22.49 4.96
C MET A 207 -34.48 -22.29 6.43
N GLU A 208 -34.06 -23.35 7.12
CA GLU A 208 -33.58 -23.24 8.51
C GLU A 208 -32.28 -22.44 8.58
N GLN A 209 -31.39 -22.67 7.64
CA GLN A 209 -30.12 -21.93 7.52
C GLN A 209 -30.39 -20.45 7.28
N GLN A 210 -31.25 -20.10 6.32
CA GLN A 210 -31.66 -18.71 6.07
C GLN A 210 -32.25 -18.03 7.29
N LYS A 211 -33.13 -18.77 8.06
CA LYS A 211 -33.67 -18.22 9.30
C LYS A 211 -32.59 -17.94 10.33
N LYS A 212 -31.65 -18.85 10.48
CA LYS A 212 -30.52 -18.70 11.40
C LYS A 212 -29.66 -17.49 11.03
N GLU A 213 -29.27 -17.36 9.75
CA GLU A 213 -28.47 -16.24 9.24
C GLU A 213 -29.19 -14.90 9.46
N MET A 214 -30.50 -14.82 9.23
CA MET A 214 -31.25 -13.59 9.45
C MET A 214 -31.36 -13.22 10.94
N LYS A 215 -31.46 -14.23 11.83
CA LYS A 215 -31.41 -13.98 13.28
C LYS A 215 -30.05 -13.48 13.73
N GLU A 216 -28.96 -14.10 13.27
CA GLU A 216 -27.61 -13.68 13.57
C GLU A 216 -27.35 -12.24 13.04
N PHE A 217 -27.84 -11.94 11.85
CA PHE A 217 -27.75 -10.59 11.29
C PHE A 217 -28.51 -9.54 12.13
N LEU A 218 -29.72 -9.87 12.61
CA LEU A 218 -30.49 -8.99 13.49
C LEU A 218 -29.78 -8.80 14.85
N ASP A 219 -29.20 -9.88 15.39
CA ASP A 219 -28.42 -9.86 16.63
C ASP A 219 -27.15 -8.98 16.47
N ASP A 220 -26.48 -9.06 15.34
CA ASP A 220 -25.32 -8.22 15.01
C ASP A 220 -25.69 -6.73 15.05
N LEU A 221 -26.84 -6.35 14.51
CA LEU A 221 -27.31 -4.96 14.48
C LEU A 221 -27.78 -4.45 15.85
N THR A 222 -28.35 -5.32 16.69
CA THR A 222 -29.02 -4.92 17.95
C THR A 222 -28.14 -5.09 19.18
N THR A 223 -27.25 -6.08 19.20
CA THR A 223 -26.45 -6.44 20.38
C THR A 223 -24.95 -6.25 20.19
N ARG A 224 -24.43 -6.39 18.96
CA ARG A 224 -22.98 -6.32 18.67
C ARG A 224 -22.51 -5.00 18.09
N ASP A 225 -23.35 -3.97 18.13
CA ASP A 225 -23.06 -2.62 17.60
C ASP A 225 -22.57 -2.59 16.13
N GLN A 226 -22.95 -3.61 15.35
CA GLN A 226 -22.69 -3.65 13.92
C GLN A 226 -23.65 -2.70 13.18
N ARG A 227 -23.19 -2.16 12.06
CA ARG A 227 -24.02 -1.31 11.21
C ARG A 227 -24.27 -1.98 9.86
N MET A 228 -25.47 -1.80 9.34
CA MET A 228 -25.83 -2.26 8.01
C MET A 228 -25.41 -1.25 6.96
N MET A 229 -24.84 -1.74 5.89
CA MET A 229 -24.46 -0.96 4.73
C MET A 229 -24.86 -1.68 3.46
N PHE A 230 -25.29 -0.93 2.46
CA PHE A 230 -25.40 -1.45 1.11
C PHE A 230 -24.06 -1.19 0.40
N ALA A 231 -23.51 -2.21 -0.22
CA ALA A 231 -22.29 -2.10 -1.01
C ALA A 231 -22.51 -2.59 -2.43
N VAL A 232 -21.90 -1.87 -3.39
CA VAL A 232 -21.74 -2.32 -4.77
C VAL A 232 -20.25 -2.46 -5.03
N ILE A 233 -19.81 -3.65 -5.38
CA ILE A 233 -18.40 -3.93 -5.63
C ILE A 233 -18.23 -4.19 -7.12
N THR A 234 -17.47 -3.32 -7.76
CA THR A 234 -17.19 -3.37 -9.19
C THR A 234 -15.69 -3.38 -9.44
N MET A 235 -15.30 -3.97 -10.56
CA MET A 235 -13.91 -4.03 -10.99
C MET A 235 -13.84 -3.75 -12.49
N VAL A 236 -12.82 -3.02 -12.93
CA VAL A 236 -12.48 -2.88 -14.33
C VAL A 236 -11.09 -3.46 -14.57
N ILE A 237 -10.97 -4.27 -15.59
CA ILE A 237 -9.70 -4.81 -16.09
C ILE A 237 -9.44 -4.21 -17.45
N THR A 238 -8.20 -3.84 -17.74
CA THR A 238 -7.78 -3.39 -19.07
C THR A 238 -6.60 -4.22 -19.58
N ALA A 239 -6.56 -4.45 -20.89
CA ALA A 239 -5.54 -5.25 -21.56
C ALA A 239 -5.23 -4.68 -22.95
N ASP A 240 -4.07 -5.04 -23.50
CA ASP A 240 -3.62 -4.56 -24.81
C ASP A 240 -4.26 -5.32 -25.99
N SER A 241 -4.82 -6.49 -25.71
CA SER A 241 -5.55 -7.28 -26.70
C SER A 241 -6.80 -7.91 -26.11
N LYS A 242 -7.75 -8.24 -26.98
CA LYS A 242 -8.98 -8.92 -26.57
C LYS A 242 -8.70 -10.32 -25.99
N GLU A 243 -7.74 -11.04 -26.57
CA GLU A 243 -7.34 -12.36 -26.09
C GLU A 243 -6.76 -12.28 -24.67
N GLN A 244 -5.90 -11.29 -24.43
CA GLN A 244 -5.37 -11.03 -23.07
C GLN A 244 -6.50 -10.66 -22.10
N LEU A 245 -7.45 -9.82 -22.51
CA LEU A 245 -8.61 -9.46 -21.70
C LEU A 245 -9.44 -10.68 -21.28
N GLU A 246 -9.66 -11.64 -22.20
CA GLU A 246 -10.37 -12.89 -21.89
C GLU A 246 -9.60 -13.72 -20.87
N ASN A 247 -8.29 -13.91 -21.09
CA ASN A 247 -7.42 -14.67 -20.19
C ASN A 247 -7.35 -14.04 -18.80
N ASP A 248 -7.20 -12.72 -18.72
CA ASP A 248 -7.12 -11.98 -17.46
C ASP A 248 -8.46 -12.02 -16.71
N THR A 249 -9.57 -11.93 -17.45
CA THR A 249 -10.92 -12.07 -16.87
C THR A 249 -11.11 -13.46 -16.26
N GLU A 250 -10.76 -14.52 -16.98
CA GLU A 250 -10.93 -15.90 -16.48
C GLU A 250 -10.02 -16.19 -15.28
N ALA A 251 -8.79 -15.67 -15.29
CA ALA A 251 -7.89 -15.77 -14.15
C ALA A 251 -8.48 -15.09 -12.90
N LEU A 252 -9.06 -13.89 -13.05
CA LEU A 252 -9.72 -13.16 -11.96
C LEU A 252 -10.95 -13.92 -11.46
N LEU A 253 -11.81 -14.40 -12.34
CA LEU A 253 -13.00 -15.16 -11.95
C LEU A 253 -12.62 -16.45 -11.22
N THR A 254 -11.55 -17.11 -11.64
CA THR A 254 -11.03 -18.33 -10.99
C THR A 254 -10.50 -18.03 -9.58
N THR A 255 -9.74 -16.95 -9.43
CA THR A 255 -9.27 -16.49 -8.13
C THR A 255 -10.42 -16.13 -7.19
N ALA A 256 -11.43 -15.42 -7.69
CA ALA A 256 -12.62 -15.09 -6.91
C ALA A 256 -13.40 -16.34 -6.45
N ARG A 257 -13.59 -17.33 -7.35
CA ARG A 257 -14.25 -18.61 -7.02
C ARG A 257 -13.52 -19.39 -5.92
N LYS A 258 -12.20 -19.33 -5.87
CA LYS A 258 -11.39 -19.92 -4.81
C LYS A 258 -11.76 -19.37 -3.42
N HIS A 259 -12.21 -18.12 -3.37
CA HIS A 259 -12.69 -17.45 -2.17
C HIS A 259 -14.21 -17.49 -2.01
N LEU A 260 -14.90 -18.35 -2.75
CA LEU A 260 -16.37 -18.47 -2.77
C LEU A 260 -17.09 -17.17 -3.16
N CYS A 261 -16.42 -16.32 -3.91
CA CYS A 261 -16.97 -15.10 -4.47
C CYS A 261 -17.23 -15.27 -5.97
N GLN A 262 -18.40 -14.84 -6.41
CA GLN A 262 -18.78 -14.90 -7.81
C GLN A 262 -18.85 -13.48 -8.40
N PHE A 263 -17.87 -13.15 -9.20
CA PHE A 263 -17.95 -11.98 -10.06
C PHE A 263 -18.60 -12.35 -11.40
N ALA A 264 -19.32 -11.41 -11.96
CA ALA A 264 -19.94 -11.56 -13.28
C ALA A 264 -19.62 -10.34 -14.14
N THR A 265 -19.45 -10.56 -15.44
CA THR A 265 -19.30 -9.47 -16.41
C THR A 265 -20.61 -8.72 -16.57
N LEU A 266 -20.58 -7.39 -16.53
CA LEU A 266 -21.72 -6.56 -16.89
C LEU A 266 -22.01 -6.70 -18.39
N ARG A 267 -23.25 -7.02 -18.71
CA ARG A 267 -23.68 -7.14 -20.11
C ARG A 267 -24.62 -5.99 -20.47
N PHE A 268 -24.32 -5.30 -21.57
CA PHE A 268 -25.03 -4.10 -22.04
C PHE A 268 -25.01 -2.91 -21.06
N GLN A 269 -24.19 -2.97 -20.01
CA GLN A 269 -24.05 -1.96 -18.97
C GLN A 269 -22.57 -1.59 -18.72
N GLN A 270 -21.71 -1.74 -19.73
CA GLN A 270 -20.29 -1.44 -19.59
C GLN A 270 -20.04 0.04 -19.30
N VAL A 271 -20.82 0.95 -19.89
CA VAL A 271 -20.76 2.41 -19.64
C VAL A 271 -21.11 2.71 -18.20
N ASP A 272 -22.22 2.18 -17.70
CA ASP A 272 -22.68 2.42 -16.33
C ASP A 272 -21.73 1.80 -15.31
N GLY A 273 -21.20 0.62 -15.64
CA GLY A 273 -20.17 -0.04 -14.85
C GLY A 273 -18.88 0.76 -14.77
N LEU A 274 -18.38 1.26 -15.90
CA LEU A 274 -17.17 2.09 -15.94
C LEU A 274 -17.34 3.38 -15.13
N ASN A 275 -18.48 4.06 -15.28
CA ASN A 275 -18.78 5.25 -14.50
C ASN A 275 -18.91 4.97 -12.99
N THR A 276 -19.28 3.76 -12.61
CA THR A 276 -19.36 3.34 -11.20
C THR A 276 -17.98 3.02 -10.64
N VAL A 277 -17.13 2.31 -11.38
CA VAL A 277 -15.81 1.89 -10.90
C VAL A 277 -14.83 3.07 -10.81
N MET A 278 -14.96 4.03 -11.69
CA MET A 278 -14.11 5.22 -11.71
C MET A 278 -14.40 6.14 -10.50
N PRO A 279 -13.39 6.82 -9.92
CA PRO A 279 -13.56 7.65 -8.72
C PRO A 279 -14.30 8.98 -9.01
N PHE A 280 -15.36 8.93 -9.79
CA PHE A 280 -16.26 10.07 -10.03
C PHE A 280 -17.16 10.38 -8.82
N GLY A 281 -17.36 9.41 -7.94
CA GLY A 281 -18.33 9.51 -6.85
C GLY A 281 -19.78 9.35 -7.33
N THR A 282 -19.98 8.66 -8.45
CA THR A 282 -21.31 8.34 -9.00
C THR A 282 -21.49 6.84 -9.10
N ARG A 283 -22.66 6.37 -8.70
CA ARG A 283 -23.05 4.96 -8.84
C ARG A 283 -24.16 4.86 -9.89
N LYS A 284 -23.95 4.04 -10.92
CA LYS A 284 -24.90 3.79 -12.00
C LYS A 284 -25.38 2.33 -12.05
N ILE A 285 -24.78 1.48 -11.19
CA ILE A 285 -25.12 0.06 -11.07
C ILE A 285 -25.79 -0.18 -9.71
N ASP A 286 -26.93 -0.88 -9.72
CA ASP A 286 -27.74 -1.19 -8.53
C ASP A 286 -27.59 -2.64 -8.04
N ALA A 287 -26.41 -3.24 -8.24
CA ALA A 287 -26.09 -4.58 -7.77
C ALA A 287 -25.72 -4.60 -6.27
N PHE A 288 -26.62 -4.11 -5.45
CA PHE A 288 -26.40 -3.98 -4.02
C PHE A 288 -26.20 -5.31 -3.31
N ARG A 289 -25.28 -5.32 -2.38
CA ARG A 289 -25.08 -6.36 -1.37
C ARG A 289 -25.22 -5.74 0.00
N THR A 290 -25.91 -6.44 0.89
CA THR A 290 -26.06 -6.03 2.29
C THR A 290 -24.87 -6.58 3.06
N LEU A 291 -24.09 -5.70 3.69
CA LEU A 291 -22.93 -6.03 4.49
C LEU A 291 -23.05 -5.43 5.88
N THR A 292 -22.50 -6.12 6.88
CA THR A 292 -22.24 -5.54 8.20
C THR A 292 -20.90 -4.79 8.18
N THR A 293 -20.64 -3.97 9.21
CA THR A 293 -19.37 -3.29 9.39
C THR A 293 -18.21 -4.29 9.40
N GLU A 294 -18.37 -5.43 10.06
CA GLU A 294 -17.38 -6.50 10.12
C GLU A 294 -17.11 -7.11 8.73
N SER A 295 -18.16 -7.49 8.01
CA SER A 295 -18.04 -8.03 6.65
C SER A 295 -17.41 -7.03 5.68
N LEU A 296 -17.71 -5.75 5.84
CA LEU A 296 -17.13 -4.70 5.00
C LEU A 296 -15.63 -4.46 5.30
N SER A 297 -15.21 -4.65 6.56
CA SER A 297 -13.81 -4.48 6.96
C SER A 297 -12.84 -5.39 6.21
N VAL A 298 -13.32 -6.56 5.77
CA VAL A 298 -12.54 -7.51 4.96
C VAL A 298 -12.11 -6.92 3.60
N PHE A 299 -12.87 -5.96 3.09
CA PHE A 299 -12.55 -5.29 1.82
C PHE A 299 -11.55 -4.13 1.96
N ILE A 300 -11.10 -3.82 3.18
CA ILE A 300 -10.10 -2.77 3.39
C ILE A 300 -8.76 -3.21 2.77
N PRO A 301 -8.21 -2.45 1.79
CA PRO A 301 -7.04 -2.87 1.04
C PRO A 301 -5.70 -2.61 1.75
N PHE A 302 -5.71 -2.39 3.06
CA PHE A 302 -4.51 -2.08 3.85
C PHE A 302 -3.96 -3.36 4.48
N ARG A 303 -2.95 -3.99 3.85
CA ARG A 303 -2.40 -5.27 4.31
C ARG A 303 -0.95 -5.26 4.60
N VAL A 304 -0.19 -4.48 3.84
CA VAL A 304 1.26 -4.51 3.85
C VAL A 304 1.77 -3.10 3.77
N GLN A 305 2.73 -2.80 4.61
CA GLN A 305 3.50 -1.58 4.48
C GLN A 305 4.54 -1.81 3.38
N ASP A 306 4.38 -1.15 2.25
CA ASP A 306 5.42 -1.04 1.23
C ASP A 306 6.31 0.16 1.56
N ILE A 307 7.62 -0.04 1.50
CA ILE A 307 8.61 1.00 1.74
C ILE A 307 9.34 1.24 0.43
N PHE A 308 9.08 2.39 -0.16
CA PHE A 308 9.75 2.83 -1.37
C PHE A 308 10.10 4.32 -1.26
N HIS A 309 11.38 4.61 -1.03
CA HIS A 309 11.91 5.97 -0.98
C HIS A 309 12.76 6.21 -2.23
N GLU A 310 12.56 7.32 -2.92
CA GLU A 310 13.17 7.63 -4.22
C GLU A 310 14.71 7.53 -4.22
N ASN A 311 15.36 7.90 -3.11
CA ASN A 311 16.82 7.84 -2.93
C ASN A 311 17.23 6.78 -1.92
N GLY A 312 16.45 5.73 -1.79
CA GLY A 312 16.70 4.68 -0.79
C GLY A 312 17.63 3.58 -1.29
N ILE A 313 18.03 2.74 -0.34
CA ILE A 313 18.84 1.54 -0.56
C ILE A 313 17.92 0.33 -0.70
N TYR A 314 18.28 -0.59 -1.60
CA TYR A 314 17.60 -1.87 -1.72
C TYR A 314 17.93 -2.80 -0.55
N TYR A 315 16.91 -3.18 0.21
CA TYR A 315 17.03 -4.11 1.35
C TYR A 315 16.52 -5.51 1.05
N GLY A 316 15.70 -5.69 0.02
CA GLY A 316 15.13 -6.97 -0.34
C GLY A 316 13.74 -6.86 -0.95
N GLN A 317 12.97 -7.94 -0.88
CA GLN A 317 11.58 -7.99 -1.33
C GLN A 317 10.66 -8.28 -0.16
N ASN A 318 9.51 -7.60 -0.14
CA ASN A 318 8.46 -7.87 0.83
C ASN A 318 7.94 -9.31 0.65
N VAL A 319 7.82 -10.06 1.74
CA VAL A 319 7.42 -11.47 1.68
C VAL A 319 5.98 -11.64 1.17
N ILE A 320 5.11 -10.66 1.43
CA ILE A 320 3.69 -10.72 1.09
C ILE A 320 3.43 -10.10 -0.29
N SER A 321 3.78 -8.82 -0.47
CA SER A 321 3.52 -8.11 -1.73
C SER A 321 4.49 -8.45 -2.85
N LYS A 322 5.66 -9.02 -2.52
CA LYS A 322 6.78 -9.25 -3.44
C LYS A 322 7.37 -7.97 -4.05
N ASN A 323 6.93 -6.81 -3.60
CA ASN A 323 7.50 -5.53 -4.01
C ASN A 323 8.90 -5.35 -3.44
N MET A 324 9.72 -4.58 -4.14
CA MET A 324 11.05 -4.22 -3.66
C MET A 324 10.93 -3.31 -2.43
N ILE A 325 11.76 -3.56 -1.43
CA ILE A 325 11.92 -2.68 -0.26
C ILE A 325 13.12 -1.79 -0.53
N ILE A 326 12.84 -0.50 -0.75
CA ILE A 326 13.86 0.53 -0.97
C ILE A 326 13.66 1.59 0.11
N ALA A 327 14.60 1.70 1.03
CA ALA A 327 14.48 2.58 2.19
C ALA A 327 15.66 3.54 2.33
N ASP A 328 15.36 4.79 2.65
CA ASP A 328 16.34 5.81 3.02
C ASP A 328 16.29 6.02 4.54
N ARG A 329 17.37 5.67 5.24
CA ARG A 329 17.47 5.82 6.69
C ARG A 329 17.43 7.26 7.17
N LYS A 330 17.79 8.23 6.34
CA LYS A 330 17.72 9.66 6.67
C LYS A 330 16.29 10.14 6.86
N GLN A 331 15.30 9.43 6.32
CA GLN A 331 13.88 9.72 6.49
C GLN A 331 13.27 9.08 7.75
N LEU A 332 14.03 8.24 8.46
CA LEU A 332 13.60 7.65 9.72
C LEU A 332 13.84 8.64 10.88
N LEU A 333 13.09 8.49 11.98
CA LEU A 333 13.29 9.26 13.20
C LEU A 333 14.71 9.10 13.77
N ASN A 334 15.32 7.94 13.53
CA ASN A 334 16.68 7.61 13.92
C ASN A 334 17.30 6.69 12.89
N GLY A 335 18.47 7.04 12.37
CA GLY A 335 19.21 6.27 11.37
C GLY A 335 19.99 5.07 11.94
N ASN A 336 20.03 4.88 13.25
CA ASN A 336 20.74 3.75 13.88
C ASN A 336 20.04 2.42 13.57
N SER A 337 20.83 1.35 13.41
CA SER A 337 20.29 0.02 13.17
C SER A 337 21.10 -1.06 13.87
N PHE A 338 20.46 -2.21 14.07
CA PHE A 338 21.08 -3.44 14.51
C PHE A 338 20.85 -4.54 13.50
N ILE A 339 21.92 -5.27 13.13
CA ILE A 339 21.84 -6.46 12.30
C ILE A 339 22.05 -7.68 13.20
N LEU A 340 20.97 -8.40 13.49
CA LEU A 340 20.97 -9.56 14.38
C LEU A 340 20.75 -10.84 13.57
N GLY A 341 21.44 -11.90 13.96
CA GLY A 341 21.30 -13.20 13.35
C GLY A 341 22.26 -14.23 13.97
N VAL A 342 21.95 -15.50 13.76
CA VAL A 342 22.83 -16.60 14.15
C VAL A 342 24.14 -16.58 13.36
N SER A 343 25.16 -17.29 13.82
CA SER A 343 26.40 -17.47 13.06
C SER A 343 26.10 -18.14 11.69
N GLY A 344 26.72 -17.62 10.63
CA GLY A 344 26.41 -18.05 9.25
C GLY A 344 25.11 -17.54 8.66
N GLY A 345 24.32 -16.75 9.40
CA GLY A 345 23.01 -16.20 8.95
C GLY A 345 23.10 -15.03 7.99
N GLY A 346 24.28 -14.68 7.47
CA GLY A 346 24.44 -13.63 6.43
C GLY A 346 24.54 -12.20 6.99
N LYS A 347 24.76 -11.98 8.30
CA LYS A 347 24.89 -10.63 8.89
C LYS A 347 25.94 -9.76 8.20
N SER A 348 27.19 -10.27 8.12
CA SER A 348 28.30 -9.55 7.47
C SER A 348 28.04 -9.32 5.97
N PHE A 349 27.36 -10.25 5.30
CA PHE A 349 26.98 -10.10 3.90
C PHE A 349 25.96 -8.97 3.72
N ALA A 350 24.95 -8.90 4.57
CA ALA A 350 23.93 -7.82 4.54
C ALA A 350 24.58 -6.45 4.82
N ALA A 351 25.47 -6.37 5.82
CA ALA A 351 26.21 -5.14 6.11
C ALA A 351 27.10 -4.71 4.95
N LYS A 352 27.82 -5.64 4.29
CA LYS A 352 28.63 -5.35 3.11
C LYS A 352 27.79 -4.84 1.95
N GLY A 353 26.61 -5.44 1.71
CA GLY A 353 25.66 -4.99 0.68
C GLY A 353 25.19 -3.55 0.90
N GLU A 354 24.92 -3.18 2.16
CA GLU A 354 24.53 -1.82 2.51
C GLU A 354 25.69 -0.83 2.31
N ILE A 355 26.89 -1.18 2.74
CA ILE A 355 28.09 -0.36 2.55
C ILE A 355 28.36 -0.13 1.05
N ILE A 356 28.31 -1.19 0.25
CA ILE A 356 28.50 -1.08 -1.22
C ILE A 356 27.48 -0.10 -1.81
N ASN A 357 26.21 -0.24 -1.44
CA ASN A 357 25.18 0.65 -1.96
C ASN A 357 25.43 2.10 -1.57
N GLN A 358 25.80 2.38 -0.32
CA GLN A 358 26.12 3.73 0.15
C GLN A 358 27.33 4.33 -0.60
N VAL A 359 28.40 3.58 -0.79
CA VAL A 359 29.57 4.03 -1.56
C VAL A 359 29.20 4.36 -3.00
N LEU A 360 28.36 3.54 -3.63
CA LEU A 360 28.00 3.71 -5.04
C LEU A 360 26.96 4.80 -5.29
N SER A 361 26.08 5.07 -4.30
CA SER A 361 24.92 5.94 -4.49
C SER A 361 25.02 7.30 -3.79
N SER A 362 26.01 7.52 -2.91
CA SER A 362 26.13 8.76 -2.14
C SER A 362 27.58 9.20 -1.98
N ASP A 363 27.79 10.47 -1.64
CA ASP A 363 29.09 11.04 -1.27
C ASP A 363 29.36 10.93 0.25
N ALA A 364 28.74 9.98 0.93
CA ALA A 364 28.88 9.83 2.36
C ALA A 364 30.23 9.18 2.73
N ASP A 365 30.90 9.73 3.73
CA ASP A 365 32.07 9.10 4.35
C ASP A 365 31.65 7.87 5.16
N ILE A 366 32.33 6.76 4.94
CA ILE A 366 32.03 5.48 5.60
C ILE A 366 33.22 5.08 6.47
N ILE A 367 32.97 4.95 7.77
CA ILE A 367 33.96 4.50 8.73
C ILE A 367 33.55 3.13 9.26
N ILE A 368 34.46 2.14 9.13
CA ILE A 368 34.24 0.76 9.57
C ILE A 368 35.21 0.45 10.71
N ILE A 369 34.67 0.01 11.85
CA ILE A 369 35.47 -0.57 12.93
C ILE A 369 35.30 -2.08 12.86
N ASP A 370 36.38 -2.76 12.44
CA ASP A 370 36.36 -4.18 12.06
C ASP A 370 37.38 -4.98 12.92
N PRO A 371 36.98 -5.48 14.09
CA PRO A 371 37.88 -6.27 14.93
C PRO A 371 38.22 -7.66 14.35
N GLU A 372 37.39 -8.19 13.43
CA GLU A 372 37.58 -9.51 12.84
C GLU A 372 38.26 -9.50 11.46
N ARG A 373 38.52 -8.33 10.89
CA ARG A 373 39.19 -8.12 9.59
C ARG A 373 38.44 -8.72 8.39
N GLU A 374 37.10 -8.67 8.40
CA GLU A 374 36.27 -9.21 7.32
C GLU A 374 36.05 -8.23 6.15
N TYR A 375 36.29 -6.91 6.36
CA TYR A 375 35.93 -5.84 5.42
C TYR A 375 37.12 -5.33 4.58
N SER A 376 38.36 -5.71 4.87
CA SER A 376 39.57 -5.16 4.22
C SER A 376 39.53 -5.30 2.68
N GLN A 377 39.07 -6.44 2.16
CA GLN A 377 38.95 -6.64 0.71
C GLN A 377 37.93 -5.71 0.06
N LEU A 378 36.79 -5.54 0.73
CA LEU A 378 35.74 -4.62 0.27
C LEU A 378 36.23 -3.18 0.23
N VAL A 379 36.88 -2.73 1.31
CA VAL A 379 37.43 -1.36 1.42
C VAL A 379 38.43 -1.09 0.30
N ASN A 380 39.37 -2.00 0.06
CA ASN A 380 40.34 -1.88 -1.02
C ASN A 380 39.68 -1.84 -2.42
N ALA A 381 38.65 -2.68 -2.65
CA ALA A 381 37.93 -2.71 -3.92
C ALA A 381 37.14 -1.39 -4.19
N MET A 382 36.67 -0.75 -3.11
CA MET A 382 35.95 0.52 -3.20
C MET A 382 36.89 1.75 -3.17
N GLY A 383 38.20 1.55 -3.19
CA GLY A 383 39.18 2.63 -3.19
C GLY A 383 39.42 3.30 -1.83
N GLY A 384 38.99 2.65 -0.75
CA GLY A 384 39.17 3.14 0.60
C GLY A 384 40.53 2.76 1.21
N GLU A 385 40.81 3.29 2.40
CA GLU A 385 42.03 3.04 3.15
C GLU A 385 41.78 2.08 4.32
N VAL A 386 42.70 1.12 4.49
CA VAL A 386 42.67 0.17 5.62
C VAL A 386 43.76 0.50 6.62
N ILE A 387 43.34 0.98 7.79
CA ILE A 387 44.24 1.29 8.90
C ILE A 387 44.27 0.09 9.87
N ASN A 388 45.40 -0.60 9.94
CA ASN A 388 45.56 -1.73 10.81
C ASN A 388 46.21 -1.29 12.13
N ILE A 389 45.49 -1.44 13.24
CA ILE A 389 45.96 -1.09 14.56
C ILE A 389 46.28 -2.38 15.31
N SER A 390 47.56 -2.64 15.55
CA SER A 390 48.04 -3.78 16.31
C SER A 390 49.41 -3.47 16.96
N ALA A 391 49.88 -4.31 17.86
CA ALA A 391 51.19 -4.14 18.51
C ALA A 391 52.35 -4.17 17.53
N THR A 392 52.21 -4.71 16.33
CA THR A 392 53.24 -4.85 15.29
C THR A 392 52.93 -4.06 14.03
N SER A 393 51.95 -3.19 14.07
CA SER A 393 51.54 -2.38 12.90
C SER A 393 52.39 -1.11 12.81
N ASP A 394 52.68 -0.70 11.55
CA ASP A 394 53.33 0.60 11.26
C ASP A 394 52.36 1.78 11.44
N ASN A 395 51.08 1.51 11.55
CA ASN A 395 50.03 2.53 11.72
C ASN A 395 49.83 2.83 13.21
N HIS A 396 49.93 4.08 13.59
CA HIS A 396 49.73 4.56 14.96
C HIS A 396 48.72 5.68 15.00
N ILE A 397 47.79 5.64 15.96
CA ILE A 397 46.87 6.76 16.21
C ILE A 397 47.53 7.66 17.26
N ASN A 398 47.80 8.90 16.87
CA ASN A 398 48.26 9.91 17.82
C ASN A 398 47.07 10.50 18.57
N ALA A 399 46.83 9.97 19.78
CA ALA A 399 45.72 10.44 20.63
C ALA A 399 45.88 11.94 21.00
N MET A 400 47.07 12.49 20.95
CA MET A 400 47.34 13.89 21.27
C MET A 400 47.24 14.83 20.08
N ASP A 401 47.02 14.31 18.85
CA ASP A 401 46.87 15.14 17.69
C ASP A 401 45.61 16.02 17.79
N MET A 402 45.71 17.29 17.42
CA MET A 402 44.69 18.30 17.61
C MET A 402 44.43 19.06 16.30
N ASN A 403 43.22 18.84 15.77
CA ASN A 403 42.73 19.64 14.67
C ASN A 403 42.02 20.90 15.18
N LYS A 404 42.28 22.07 14.61
CA LYS A 404 41.68 23.35 14.98
C LYS A 404 40.22 23.43 14.56
N ASP A 405 39.82 22.64 13.59
CA ASP A 405 38.45 22.58 13.04
C ASP A 405 37.60 21.46 13.75
N TYR A 406 38.09 20.94 14.84
CA TYR A 406 37.42 19.88 15.59
C TYR A 406 36.28 20.44 16.43
N GLY A 407 35.06 20.17 15.98
CA GLY A 407 33.80 20.47 16.71
C GLY A 407 33.11 21.74 16.23
N ASP A 408 31.85 21.61 15.85
CA ASP A 408 30.94 22.68 15.41
C ASP A 408 30.73 23.77 16.50
N GLY A 409 31.68 24.70 16.61
CA GLY A 409 31.58 25.84 17.52
C GLY A 409 32.01 25.57 18.97
N ALA A 410 32.38 24.34 19.34
CA ALA A 410 32.98 24.03 20.67
C ALA A 410 34.49 24.30 20.65
N ASN A 411 35.03 24.65 21.84
CA ASN A 411 36.48 24.85 21.96
C ASN A 411 37.22 23.52 21.75
N PRO A 412 38.07 23.39 20.70
CA PRO A 412 38.75 22.14 20.38
C PRO A 412 39.66 21.62 21.52
N VAL A 413 40.21 22.51 22.36
CA VAL A 413 41.03 22.14 23.50
C VAL A 413 40.21 21.45 24.59
N ILE A 414 38.99 21.93 24.84
CA ILE A 414 38.11 21.32 25.85
C ILE A 414 37.70 19.92 25.39
N LEU A 415 37.25 19.77 24.16
CA LEU A 415 36.84 18.47 23.59
C LEU A 415 38.01 17.48 23.61
N LYS A 416 39.20 17.93 23.29
CA LYS A 416 40.41 17.10 23.31
C LYS A 416 40.79 16.69 24.73
N SER A 417 40.68 17.61 25.68
CA SER A 417 40.90 17.33 27.10
C SER A 417 39.95 16.26 27.64
N GLU A 418 38.66 16.38 27.31
CA GLU A 418 37.65 15.37 27.71
C GLU A 418 37.94 14.00 27.07
N PHE A 419 38.36 13.97 25.80
CA PHE A 419 38.78 12.74 25.13
C PHE A 419 39.98 12.10 25.81
N ILE A 420 41.02 12.86 26.12
CA ILE A 420 42.23 12.36 26.79
C ILE A 420 41.91 11.86 28.20
N MET A 421 41.08 12.58 28.95
CA MET A 421 40.61 12.13 30.27
C MET A 421 39.87 10.78 30.16
N SER A 422 38.94 10.66 29.23
CA SER A 422 38.21 9.40 29.00
C SER A 422 39.14 8.27 28.59
N LEU A 423 40.14 8.53 27.75
CA LEU A 423 41.17 7.55 27.38
C LEU A 423 42.00 7.10 28.59
N CYS A 424 42.44 8.04 29.41
CA CYS A 424 43.19 7.73 30.66
C CYS A 424 42.35 6.91 31.62
N GLU A 425 41.07 7.21 31.81
CA GLU A 425 40.15 6.43 32.64
C GLU A 425 40.04 4.98 32.17
N GLN A 426 39.91 4.80 30.85
CA GLN A 426 39.84 3.47 30.25
C GLN A 426 41.12 2.66 30.41
N LEU A 427 42.27 3.29 30.24
CA LEU A 427 43.58 2.64 30.34
C LEU A 427 43.93 2.27 31.80
N ILE A 428 43.49 3.05 32.76
CA ILE A 428 43.76 2.80 34.22
C ILE A 428 42.78 1.76 34.78
N GLY A 429 41.69 1.48 34.08
CA GLY A 429 40.70 0.45 34.46
C GLY A 429 39.85 0.83 35.69
N GLY A 430 39.71 2.12 35.97
CA GLY A 430 38.93 2.66 37.09
C GLY A 430 37.88 3.68 36.62
N THR A 431 36.74 3.68 37.28
CA THR A 431 35.62 4.58 36.96
C THR A 431 35.81 6.01 37.48
N ASN A 432 36.89 6.32 38.22
CA ASN A 432 37.17 7.66 38.70
C ASN A 432 38.70 7.90 38.79
N LEU A 433 39.20 8.77 37.96
CA LEU A 433 40.48 9.42 38.18
C LEU A 433 40.38 10.23 39.49
N GLY A 434 41.30 10.03 40.42
CA GLY A 434 41.33 10.85 41.64
C GLY A 434 41.53 12.33 41.31
N ALA A 435 41.02 13.25 42.13
CA ALA A 435 41.04 14.69 41.86
C ALA A 435 42.43 15.26 41.50
N LYS A 436 43.52 14.64 42.00
CA LYS A 436 44.90 14.99 41.62
C LYS A 436 45.27 14.54 40.20
N GLN A 437 44.77 13.38 39.77
CA GLN A 437 45.04 12.84 38.44
C GLN A 437 44.28 13.63 37.37
N THR A 438 43.02 14.00 37.64
CA THR A 438 42.21 14.87 36.78
C THR A 438 42.82 16.26 36.61
N SER A 439 43.50 16.79 37.61
CA SER A 439 44.15 18.09 37.58
C SER A 439 45.47 18.11 36.81
N ILE A 440 46.09 16.96 36.55
CA ILE A 440 47.35 16.81 35.80
C ILE A 440 47.15 16.47 34.35
N THR A 441 46.01 15.81 34.01
CA THR A 441 45.62 15.48 32.65
C THR A 441 44.93 16.65 31.95
#